data_972f441b7d86adb6c9e5f825a7167e07
#
_entry.id   972f441b7d86adb6c9e5f825a7167e07
#
_cell.length_a   1.000
_cell.length_b   1.000
_cell.length_c   1.000
_cell.angle_alpha   90.00
_cell.angle_beta   90.00
_cell.angle_gamma   90.00
#
_symmetry.space_group_name_H-M   'P 1'
#
loop_
_entity.id
_entity.type
_entity.pdbx_description
1 polymer ?
#
loop_
_entity_poly.entity_id
_entity_poly.type
_entity_poly.pdbx_seq_one_letter_code
_entity_poly.pdbx_strand_id
1 'polypeptide(L)'
;MQSLDTKAGSRVIDDTPVAEFYRVLTEQGVIAVLRVLNGRAPHRYTGIYKYSPEILRNIYLVDAFDPNVTKGLDVPNEDAYCLLLRNKRKVAFGRVEDAPCPIKLASPVVSYCGVLLVRSNGEPFGSLCHYDVARCQEPSTQIPYLEAVAPHIMAKLEMEGY
;
A
#
# COMPACT_ATOMS: atom_id res chain seq x y z
N MET A 1 12.53 -9.04 18.69
CA MET A 1 13.35 -8.92 17.54
C MET A 1 13.02 -9.96 16.45
N GLN A 2 12.53 -11.05 16.82
CA GLN A 2 12.21 -12.12 15.87
C GLN A 2 11.18 -11.74 14.84
N SER A 3 10.16 -10.97 15.22
CA SER A 3 9.10 -10.63 14.30
C SER A 3 9.57 -9.80 13.10
N LEU A 4 10.56 -8.94 13.29
CA LEU A 4 11.10 -8.13 12.19
C LEU A 4 11.81 -9.02 11.18
N ASP A 5 12.64 -9.91 11.70
CA ASP A 5 13.40 -10.81 10.86
C ASP A 5 12.50 -11.80 10.15
N THR A 6 11.42 -12.20 10.80
CA THR A 6 10.46 -13.15 10.22
C THR A 6 9.90 -12.64 8.90
N LYS A 7 9.47 -11.38 8.83
CA LYS A 7 8.90 -10.87 7.58
C LYS A 7 9.98 -10.66 6.53
N ALA A 8 11.04 -9.96 6.88
CA ALA A 8 12.03 -9.52 5.90
C ALA A 8 13.00 -10.61 5.49
N GLY A 9 13.36 -11.52 6.40
CA GLY A 9 14.47 -12.43 6.19
C GLY A 9 14.13 -13.87 5.86
N SER A 10 12.95 -14.35 6.20
CA SER A 10 12.71 -15.79 6.14
C SER A 10 11.61 -16.24 5.19
N ARG A 11 10.80 -15.34 4.66
CA ARG A 11 9.71 -15.79 3.79
C ARG A 11 10.14 -15.85 2.33
N VAL A 12 9.46 -16.72 1.58
CA VAL A 12 9.61 -16.78 0.13
C VAL A 12 8.89 -15.58 -0.49
N ILE A 13 9.55 -14.93 -1.45
CA ILE A 13 8.96 -13.80 -2.17
C ILE A 13 7.92 -14.33 -3.15
N ASP A 14 6.74 -13.72 -3.15
CA ASP A 14 5.69 -14.03 -4.10
C ASP A 14 6.02 -13.32 -5.42
N ASP A 15 6.23 -14.07 -6.49
CA ASP A 15 6.57 -13.56 -7.81
C ASP A 15 5.42 -13.72 -8.81
N THR A 16 4.19 -13.73 -8.32
CA THR A 16 2.99 -13.87 -9.15
C THR A 16 2.99 -12.86 -10.31
N PRO A 17 2.85 -13.33 -11.56
CA PRO A 17 2.75 -12.43 -12.71
C PRO A 17 1.47 -11.59 -12.67
N VAL A 18 1.48 -10.45 -13.35
CA VAL A 18 0.33 -9.56 -13.41
C VAL A 18 -0.92 -10.27 -13.93
N ALA A 19 -0.78 -11.13 -14.95
CA ALA A 19 -1.92 -11.89 -15.48
C ALA A 19 -2.57 -12.79 -14.43
N GLU A 20 -1.75 -13.46 -13.62
CA GLU A 20 -2.23 -14.30 -12.53
C GLU A 20 -2.89 -13.46 -11.45
N PHE A 21 -2.32 -12.30 -11.16
CA PHE A 21 -2.87 -11.34 -10.21
C PHE A 21 -4.30 -10.94 -10.61
N TYR A 22 -4.52 -10.65 -11.89
CA TYR A 22 -5.85 -10.26 -12.37
C TYR A 22 -6.87 -11.38 -12.12
N ARG A 23 -6.46 -12.63 -12.33
CA ARG A 23 -7.33 -13.77 -12.09
C ARG A 23 -7.70 -13.90 -10.62
N VAL A 24 -6.73 -13.73 -9.72
CA VAL A 24 -6.98 -13.76 -8.29
C VAL A 24 -7.94 -12.65 -7.89
N LEU A 25 -7.75 -11.45 -8.43
CA LEU A 25 -8.62 -10.31 -8.15
C LEU A 25 -10.06 -10.60 -8.55
N THR A 26 -10.25 -11.17 -9.74
CA THR A 26 -11.58 -11.48 -10.27
C THR A 26 -12.27 -12.57 -9.47
N GLU A 27 -11.54 -13.63 -9.10
CA GLU A 27 -12.12 -14.81 -8.47
C GLU A 27 -12.21 -14.70 -6.95
N GLN A 28 -11.26 -14.02 -6.32
CA GLN A 28 -11.13 -14.03 -4.86
C GLN A 28 -11.25 -12.65 -4.21
N GLY A 29 -11.20 -11.57 -4.98
CA GLY A 29 -11.43 -10.22 -4.48
C GLY A 29 -10.20 -9.48 -4.01
N VAL A 30 -10.44 -8.27 -3.47
CA VAL A 30 -9.38 -7.30 -3.18
C VAL A 30 -8.47 -7.75 -2.04
N ILE A 31 -9.02 -8.29 -0.96
CA ILE A 31 -8.18 -8.73 0.16
C ILE A 31 -7.20 -9.82 -0.30
N ALA A 32 -7.67 -10.75 -1.15
CA ALA A 32 -6.79 -11.81 -1.65
C ALA A 32 -5.60 -11.25 -2.41
N VAL A 33 -5.83 -10.25 -3.28
CA VAL A 33 -4.71 -9.66 -4.02
C VAL A 33 -3.82 -8.80 -3.15
N LEU A 34 -4.36 -8.17 -2.11
CA LEU A 34 -3.51 -7.44 -1.16
C LEU A 34 -2.57 -8.40 -0.43
N ARG A 35 -3.03 -9.61 -0.15
CA ARG A 35 -2.15 -10.65 0.44
C ARG A 35 -1.05 -11.06 -0.52
N VAL A 36 -1.36 -11.19 -1.81
CA VAL A 36 -0.35 -11.45 -2.83
C VAL A 36 0.68 -10.32 -2.85
N LEU A 37 0.22 -9.07 -2.90
CA LEU A 37 1.11 -7.91 -2.89
C LEU A 37 1.96 -7.87 -1.62
N ASN A 38 1.35 -8.12 -0.47
CA ASN A 38 2.06 -8.12 0.80
C ASN A 38 3.15 -9.20 0.82
N GLY A 39 2.89 -10.35 0.20
CA GLY A 39 3.86 -11.43 0.09
C GLY A 39 5.08 -11.07 -0.74
N ARG A 40 4.97 -10.09 -1.63
CA ARG A 40 6.09 -9.64 -2.45
C ARG A 40 6.98 -8.62 -1.75
N ALA A 41 6.47 -7.93 -0.75
CA ALA A 41 7.15 -6.78 -0.14
C ALA A 41 7.76 -7.14 1.22
N PRO A 42 8.84 -6.46 1.62
CA PRO A 42 9.38 -6.64 2.96
C PRO A 42 8.54 -5.96 4.03
N HIS A 43 7.64 -5.05 3.65
CA HIS A 43 6.82 -4.28 4.58
C HIS A 43 5.77 -5.14 5.26
N ARG A 44 5.46 -4.80 6.51
CA ARG A 44 4.45 -5.51 7.29
C ARG A 44 3.04 -5.29 6.76
N TYR A 45 2.71 -4.06 6.33
CA TYR A 45 1.36 -3.70 5.96
C TYR A 45 1.22 -3.41 4.47
N THR A 46 0.07 -3.78 3.92
CA THR A 46 -0.34 -3.42 2.56
C THR A 46 -1.78 -2.94 2.62
N GLY A 47 -2.05 -1.76 2.08
CA GLY A 47 -3.37 -1.18 2.23
C GLY A 47 -3.82 -0.34 1.05
N ILE A 48 -5.12 -0.08 1.04
CA ILE A 48 -5.77 0.83 0.12
C ILE A 48 -6.43 1.92 0.94
N TYR A 49 -6.14 3.17 0.60
CA TYR A 49 -6.69 4.34 1.28
C TYR A 49 -7.37 5.24 0.26
N LYS A 50 -8.47 5.85 0.69
CA LYS A 50 -9.26 6.77 -0.14
C LYS A 50 -9.14 8.19 0.40
N TYR A 51 -8.90 9.15 -0.50
CA TYR A 51 -8.88 10.56 -0.13
C TYR A 51 -10.28 11.04 0.26
N SER A 52 -10.37 11.84 1.30
CA SER A 52 -11.57 12.56 1.69
C SER A 52 -11.17 13.88 2.34
N PRO A 53 -12.12 14.82 2.59
CA PRO A 53 -11.75 16.19 2.91
C PRO A 53 -10.81 16.39 4.09
N GLU A 54 -10.94 15.63 5.17
CA GLU A 54 -10.11 15.83 6.37
C GLU A 54 -9.39 14.59 6.83
N ILE A 55 -9.81 13.45 6.32
CA ILE A 55 -9.35 12.15 6.77
C ILE A 55 -8.98 11.30 5.57
N LEU A 56 -7.85 10.62 5.64
CA LEU A 56 -7.51 9.55 4.72
C LEU A 56 -8.20 8.28 5.22
N ARG A 57 -9.16 7.76 4.45
CA ARG A 57 -9.94 6.60 4.88
C ARG A 57 -9.28 5.32 4.47
N ASN A 58 -9.12 4.40 5.42
CA ASN A 58 -8.67 3.06 5.09
C ASN A 58 -9.85 2.26 4.52
N ILE A 59 -9.66 1.68 3.34
CA ILE A 59 -10.65 0.82 2.69
C ILE A 59 -10.35 -0.65 3.01
N TYR A 60 -9.09 -1.06 2.81
CA TYR A 60 -8.62 -2.42 3.06
C TYR A 60 -7.21 -2.38 3.65
N LEU A 61 -6.93 -3.31 4.54
CA LEU A 61 -5.59 -3.46 5.13
C LEU A 61 -5.26 -4.93 5.33
N VAL A 62 -4.04 -5.30 4.97
CA VAL A 62 -3.48 -6.62 5.25
C VAL A 62 -2.26 -6.41 6.15
N ASP A 63 -2.18 -7.21 7.20
CA ASP A 63 -1.08 -7.22 8.17
C ASP A 63 -0.40 -8.58 8.08
N ALA A 64 0.89 -8.60 7.77
CA ALA A 64 1.64 -9.85 7.64
C ALA A 64 1.64 -10.66 8.94
N PHE A 65 1.45 -10.00 10.07
CA PHE A 65 1.52 -10.65 11.39
C PHE A 65 0.15 -11.05 11.94
N ASP A 66 -0.94 -10.65 11.28
CA ASP A 66 -2.30 -10.97 11.75
C ASP A 66 -3.21 -11.21 10.56
N PRO A 67 -3.48 -12.48 10.20
CA PRO A 67 -4.29 -12.80 9.02
C PRO A 67 -5.77 -12.42 9.16
N ASN A 68 -6.22 -12.05 10.35
CA ASN A 68 -7.61 -11.65 10.56
C ASN A 68 -7.86 -10.18 10.28
N VAL A 69 -6.80 -9.38 10.12
CA VAL A 69 -6.95 -7.96 9.80
C VAL A 69 -7.35 -7.81 8.34
N THR A 70 -8.43 -7.07 8.07
CA THR A 70 -8.89 -6.73 6.73
C THR A 70 -9.14 -5.24 6.57
N LYS A 71 -9.08 -4.48 7.67
CA LYS A 71 -9.29 -3.05 7.68
C LYS A 71 -8.50 -2.42 8.82
N GLY A 72 -8.03 -1.21 8.61
CA GLY A 72 -7.28 -0.45 9.60
C GLY A 72 -7.98 0.84 10.00
N LEU A 73 -7.24 1.72 10.65
CA LEU A 73 -7.75 3.00 11.11
C LEU A 73 -7.64 4.05 10.01
N ASP A 74 -8.57 5.01 10.02
CA ASP A 74 -8.47 6.21 9.22
C ASP A 74 -7.37 7.10 9.81
N VAL A 75 -6.77 7.96 8.98
CA VAL A 75 -5.62 8.79 9.37
C VAL A 75 -5.95 10.25 9.07
N PRO A 76 -5.71 11.18 10.00
CA PRO A 76 -5.83 12.61 9.67
C PRO A 76 -4.96 12.96 8.47
N ASN A 77 -5.48 13.78 7.56
CA ASN A 77 -4.76 14.13 6.34
C ASN A 77 -3.38 14.74 6.63
N GLU A 78 -3.27 15.53 7.67
CA GLU A 78 -2.01 16.17 8.04
C GLU A 78 -0.92 15.17 8.46
N ASP A 79 -1.29 13.94 8.80
CA ASP A 79 -0.36 12.91 9.24
C ASP A 79 -0.17 11.79 8.19
N ALA A 80 -0.68 11.99 6.99
CA ALA A 80 -0.76 10.91 6.00
C ALA A 80 0.26 11.08 4.87
N TYR A 81 1.20 10.16 4.78
CA TYR A 81 2.16 10.13 3.66
C TYR A 81 1.47 9.91 2.32
N CYS A 82 0.32 9.25 2.30
CA CYS A 82 -0.42 8.99 1.07
C CYS A 82 -0.82 10.28 0.32
N LEU A 83 -0.93 11.41 1.01
CA LEU A 83 -1.25 12.66 0.33
C LEU A 83 -0.14 13.15 -0.60
N LEU A 84 1.10 12.72 -0.36
CA LEU A 84 2.21 13.04 -1.25
C LEU A 84 2.01 12.48 -2.65
N LEU A 85 1.24 11.41 -2.79
CA LEU A 85 0.99 10.77 -4.07
C LEU A 85 0.16 11.63 -5.01
N ARG A 86 -0.61 12.58 -4.50
CA ARG A 86 -1.46 13.44 -5.34
C ARG A 86 -0.62 14.26 -6.32
N ASN A 87 0.59 14.65 -5.92
CA ASN A 87 1.49 15.42 -6.77
C ASN A 87 2.59 14.56 -7.39
N LYS A 88 3.03 13.53 -6.68
CA LYS A 88 4.20 12.75 -7.10
C LYS A 88 3.85 11.43 -7.79
N ARG A 89 2.63 10.95 -7.64
CA ARG A 89 2.06 9.71 -8.19
C ARG A 89 2.70 8.44 -7.63
N LYS A 90 3.96 8.48 -7.21
CA LYS A 90 4.62 7.36 -6.54
C LYS A 90 5.64 7.91 -5.55
N VAL A 91 5.76 7.24 -4.41
CA VAL A 91 6.65 7.64 -3.32
C VAL A 91 7.20 6.39 -2.68
N ALA A 92 8.50 6.39 -2.37
CA ALA A 92 9.12 5.33 -1.60
C ALA A 92 10.21 5.91 -0.72
N PHE A 93 10.25 5.51 0.55
CA PHE A 93 11.34 5.84 1.45
C PHE A 93 11.51 4.72 2.47
N GLY A 94 12.76 4.46 2.83
CA GLY A 94 13.09 3.37 3.76
C GLY A 94 13.25 3.83 5.20
N ARG A 95 13.31 5.15 5.43
CA ARG A 95 13.40 5.76 6.75
C ARG A 95 12.80 7.16 6.67
N VAL A 96 12.36 7.66 7.83
CA VAL A 96 11.63 8.94 7.89
C VAL A 96 12.43 10.10 7.31
N GLU A 97 13.74 10.09 7.54
CA GLU A 97 14.62 11.17 7.06
C GLU A 97 14.60 11.34 5.54
N ASP A 98 14.26 10.27 4.81
CA ASP A 98 14.24 10.31 3.35
C ASP A 98 12.84 10.58 2.79
N ALA A 99 11.85 10.78 3.65
CA ALA A 99 10.49 11.08 3.19
C ALA A 99 10.46 12.44 2.46
N PRO A 100 9.81 12.52 1.29
CA PRO A 100 9.79 13.74 0.51
C PRO A 100 8.74 14.73 1.00
N CYS A 101 8.83 15.13 2.26
CA CYS A 101 7.97 16.13 2.86
C CYS A 101 8.82 17.08 3.71
N PRO A 102 8.45 18.38 3.74
CA PRO A 102 9.28 19.40 4.39
C PRO A 102 9.25 19.34 5.92
N ILE A 103 8.22 18.72 6.51
CA ILE A 103 8.08 18.59 7.94
C ILE A 103 7.77 17.14 8.28
N LYS A 104 8.24 16.73 9.46
CA LYS A 104 8.00 15.38 9.96
C LYS A 104 6.53 15.25 10.36
N LEU A 105 5.88 14.21 9.87
CA LEU A 105 4.50 13.93 10.20
C LEU A 105 4.39 13.21 11.55
N ALA A 106 3.27 13.41 12.23
CA ALA A 106 2.93 12.67 13.43
C ALA A 106 2.39 11.29 13.03
N SER A 107 3.29 10.40 12.63
CA SER A 107 2.93 9.08 12.11
C SER A 107 3.91 8.05 12.63
N PRO A 108 3.44 6.83 13.01
CA PRO A 108 4.34 5.76 13.39
C PRO A 108 5.04 5.09 12.19
N VAL A 109 4.66 5.45 10.98
CA VAL A 109 5.23 4.86 9.77
C VAL A 109 6.68 5.30 9.60
N VAL A 110 7.57 4.32 9.41
CA VAL A 110 9.00 4.55 9.23
C VAL A 110 9.43 4.34 7.79
N SER A 111 8.82 3.36 7.11
CA SER A 111 9.10 3.10 5.69
C SER A 111 7.79 3.01 4.91
N TYR A 112 7.82 3.40 3.64
CA TYR A 112 6.63 3.53 2.82
C TYR A 112 6.97 3.31 1.35
N CYS A 113 6.03 2.69 0.64
CA CYS A 113 6.14 2.48 -0.80
C CYS A 113 4.71 2.50 -1.35
N GLY A 114 4.37 3.51 -2.14
CA GLY A 114 3.00 3.64 -2.61
C GLY A 114 2.87 4.25 -3.98
N VAL A 115 1.73 3.98 -4.60
CA VAL A 115 1.34 4.55 -5.89
C VAL A 115 -0.06 5.13 -5.81
N LEU A 116 -0.32 6.13 -6.64
CA LEU A 116 -1.62 6.77 -6.74
C LEU A 116 -2.60 5.83 -7.42
N LEU A 117 -3.79 5.71 -6.84
CA LEU A 117 -4.94 5.09 -7.52
C LEU A 117 -5.72 6.20 -8.21
N VAL A 118 -5.99 6.01 -9.50
CA VAL A 118 -6.68 6.99 -10.34
C VAL A 118 -7.96 6.38 -10.87
N ARG A 119 -9.08 7.09 -10.67
CA ARG A 119 -10.39 6.65 -11.17
C ARG A 119 -10.41 6.61 -12.69
N SER A 120 -11.39 5.89 -13.25
CA SER A 120 -11.56 5.81 -14.69
C SER A 120 -11.79 7.19 -15.33
N ASN A 121 -12.32 8.16 -14.58
CA ASN A 121 -12.51 9.53 -15.06
C ASN A 121 -11.25 10.41 -14.92
N GLY A 122 -10.14 9.86 -14.45
CA GLY A 122 -8.89 10.60 -14.30
C GLY A 122 -8.67 11.26 -12.95
N GLU A 123 -9.63 11.21 -12.04
CA GLU A 123 -9.50 11.85 -10.74
C GLU A 123 -8.70 10.98 -9.76
N PRO A 124 -7.87 11.58 -8.91
CA PRO A 124 -7.19 10.83 -7.85
C PRO A 124 -8.21 10.22 -6.88
N PHE A 125 -8.09 8.94 -6.64
CA PHE A 125 -8.93 8.23 -5.69
C PHE A 125 -8.27 8.10 -4.33
N GLY A 126 -7.01 7.71 -4.31
CA GLY A 126 -6.29 7.40 -3.09
C GLY A 126 -4.99 6.68 -3.37
N SER A 127 -4.63 5.76 -2.50
CA SER A 127 -3.33 5.10 -2.58
C SER A 127 -3.43 3.60 -2.47
N LEU A 128 -2.50 2.93 -3.15
CA LEU A 128 -2.17 1.53 -2.95
C LEU A 128 -0.75 1.51 -2.41
N CYS A 129 -0.54 1.00 -1.21
CA CYS A 129 0.75 1.16 -0.56
C CYS A 129 1.15 -0.01 0.31
N HIS A 130 2.47 -0.16 0.46
CA HIS A 130 3.11 -0.96 1.50
C HIS A 130 3.72 -0.01 2.52
N TYR A 131 3.65 -0.34 3.81
CA TYR A 131 4.33 0.47 4.82
C TYR A 131 4.68 -0.37 6.03
N ASP A 132 5.56 0.18 6.86
CA ASP A 132 6.02 -0.50 8.07
C ASP A 132 6.43 0.52 9.13
N VAL A 133 6.45 0.05 10.37
CA VAL A 133 7.01 0.79 11.49
C VAL A 133 8.50 0.48 11.68
N ALA A 134 9.09 -0.27 10.77
CA ALA A 134 10.51 -0.60 10.72
C ALA A 134 11.12 -0.02 9.44
N ARG A 135 12.43 0.18 9.43
CA ARG A 135 13.16 0.64 8.25
C ARG A 135 13.17 -0.41 7.16
N CYS A 136 13.29 0.04 5.91
CA CYS A 136 13.40 -0.82 4.74
C CYS A 136 14.59 -0.36 3.91
N GLN A 137 15.49 -1.28 3.55
CA GLN A 137 16.70 -0.94 2.80
C GLN A 137 16.43 -0.70 1.33
N GLU A 138 15.43 -1.37 0.76
CA GLU A 138 15.10 -1.25 -0.65
C GLU A 138 13.61 -0.92 -0.81
N PRO A 139 13.21 0.29 -0.45
CA PRO A 139 11.78 0.63 -0.36
C PRO A 139 11.07 0.72 -1.71
N SER A 140 11.80 0.90 -2.80
CA SER A 140 11.19 1.15 -4.11
C SER A 140 11.05 -0.07 -5.00
N THR A 141 11.50 -1.26 -4.56
CA THR A 141 11.52 -2.45 -5.42
C THR A 141 10.14 -2.85 -5.93
N GLN A 142 9.08 -2.56 -5.19
CA GLN A 142 7.73 -2.96 -5.56
C GLN A 142 6.96 -1.91 -6.37
N ILE A 143 7.52 -0.73 -6.57
CA ILE A 143 6.84 0.34 -7.31
C ILE A 143 6.39 -0.13 -8.71
N PRO A 144 7.24 -0.75 -9.54
CA PRO A 144 6.79 -1.16 -10.88
C PRO A 144 5.61 -2.14 -10.85
N TYR A 145 5.61 -3.06 -9.89
CA TYR A 145 4.51 -4.03 -9.80
C TYR A 145 3.23 -3.34 -9.30
N LEU A 146 3.34 -2.45 -8.31
CA LEU A 146 2.19 -1.68 -7.84
C LEU A 146 1.60 -0.84 -8.98
N GLU A 147 2.43 -0.20 -9.78
CA GLU A 147 1.96 0.58 -10.92
C GLU A 147 1.23 -0.30 -11.94
N ALA A 148 1.73 -1.50 -12.17
CA ALA A 148 1.11 -2.41 -13.13
C ALA A 148 -0.25 -2.90 -12.69
N VAL A 149 -0.45 -3.15 -11.39
CA VAL A 149 -1.72 -3.71 -10.89
C VAL A 149 -2.72 -2.64 -10.44
N ALA A 150 -2.27 -1.42 -10.21
CA ALA A 150 -3.13 -0.34 -9.70
C ALA A 150 -4.39 -0.11 -10.56
N PRO A 151 -4.32 -0.05 -11.89
CA PRO A 151 -5.53 0.15 -12.70
C PRO A 151 -6.55 -0.99 -12.52
N HIS A 152 -6.08 -2.21 -12.37
CA HIS A 152 -6.97 -3.36 -12.18
C HIS A 152 -7.68 -3.29 -10.83
N ILE A 153 -6.95 -2.93 -9.78
CA ILE A 153 -7.51 -2.75 -8.45
C ILE A 153 -8.54 -1.61 -8.48
N MET A 154 -8.22 -0.48 -9.12
CA MET A 154 -9.13 0.64 -9.16
C MET A 154 -10.44 0.27 -9.88
N ALA A 155 -10.34 -0.46 -10.99
CA ALA A 155 -11.53 -0.92 -11.71
C ALA A 155 -12.41 -1.80 -10.81
N LYS A 156 -11.80 -2.68 -10.03
CA LYS A 156 -12.54 -3.54 -9.10
C LYS A 156 -13.21 -2.72 -8.00
N LEU A 157 -12.52 -1.73 -7.46
CA LEU A 157 -13.09 -0.86 -6.44
C LEU A 157 -14.31 -0.09 -6.99
N GLU A 158 -14.21 0.40 -8.22
CA GLU A 158 -15.36 1.07 -8.85
C GLU A 158 -16.54 0.13 -9.01
N MET A 159 -16.30 -1.13 -9.35
CA MET A 159 -17.35 -2.14 -9.42
C MET A 159 -17.98 -2.40 -8.05
N GLU A 160 -17.24 -2.19 -6.97
CA GLU A 160 -17.74 -2.34 -5.60
C GLU A 160 -18.47 -1.10 -5.10
N GLY A 161 -18.53 -0.03 -5.89
CA GLY A 161 -19.25 1.18 -5.54
C GLY A 161 -18.37 2.34 -5.04
N TYR A 162 -17.05 2.18 -5.10
CA TYR A 162 -16.15 3.26 -4.68
C TYR A 162 -15.91 4.32 -5.78
#